data_dd7e73c8031e5f919bc2700054eea3b7
#
_entry.id   dd7e73c8031e5f919bc2700054eea3b7
#
_cell.length_a   1.000
_cell.length_b   1.000
_cell.length_c   1.000
_cell.angle_alpha   90.00
_cell.angle_beta   90.00
_cell.angle_gamma   90.00
#
_symmetry.space_group_name_H-M   'P 1'
#
loop_
_entity.id
_entity.type
_entity.pdbx_description
1 polymer ?
#
loop_
_entity_poly.entity_id
_entity_poly.type
_entity_poly.pdbx_seq_one_letter_code
_entity_poly.pdbx_strand_id
1 'polypeptide(L)'
;MKNGRIVSVTGWQLNTYSFHRVHAGIFIDCSGDSVLAPISGAAYRVGREDKAEFDEYGAPETADRKTMGNSCLIQARETDHPCPFTPPEWAYVYPDDASMYNKDHDFTKTFTNFWWMELGGDQDTIADTQELNMELLRVAFGVWDHIKNHGDHGAENWELEWVGFLPGKRESRRYEGDFILSQRDLEEGHSFPDTVAFGGWTMDNHNPLGLKFDGYSSVHIKPQVPYAIPYRCLYSRNVSNLMFAGRNISATHMALSSTRVMATCSVIGQAAGTAAALCAQYKCLPRDIYQSHIPELQTLLLDDGCLLPGLTRPPRGVFSTSFSEAENAVLRNGWERPHGDDPNRILMPEDSGXXXXXXRGYACVWHSIPIFHVKASPHAKKARRLRSARISIWMNRR
;
A
#
# COMPACT_ATOMS: atom_id res chain seq x y z
N MET A 1 -15.93 2.88 -25.69
CA MET A 1 -15.04 1.82 -26.23
C MET A 1 -15.10 1.80 -27.74
N LYS A 2 -13.98 1.51 -28.40
CA LYS A 2 -13.92 1.27 -29.85
C LYS A 2 -12.72 0.34 -30.13
N ASN A 3 -12.96 -0.77 -30.78
CA ASN A 3 -11.93 -1.75 -31.17
C ASN A 3 -10.99 -2.14 -30.00
N GLY A 4 -11.56 -2.50 -28.84
CA GLY A 4 -10.76 -2.93 -27.67
C GLY A 4 -10.00 -1.81 -26.96
N ARG A 5 -10.33 -0.53 -27.24
CA ARG A 5 -9.69 0.63 -26.62
C ARG A 5 -10.72 1.55 -25.98
N ILE A 6 -10.34 2.18 -24.90
CA ILE A 6 -11.11 3.26 -24.28
C ILE A 6 -10.85 4.52 -25.13
N VAL A 7 -11.92 5.16 -25.60
CA VAL A 7 -11.81 6.41 -26.35
C VAL A 7 -12.06 7.63 -25.48
N SER A 8 -12.87 7.47 -24.46
CA SER A 8 -13.09 8.51 -23.45
C SER A 8 -13.66 7.90 -22.18
N VAL A 9 -13.47 8.60 -21.06
CA VAL A 9 -14.10 8.29 -19.79
C VAL A 9 -14.92 9.52 -19.39
N THR A 10 -16.17 9.31 -18.96
CA THR A 10 -17.04 10.37 -18.47
C THR A 10 -17.32 10.13 -17.00
N GLY A 11 -17.04 11.12 -16.16
CA GLY A 11 -17.30 11.10 -14.74
C GLY A 11 -18.26 12.22 -14.33
N TRP A 12 -19.03 11.96 -13.30
CA TRP A 12 -19.90 12.95 -12.66
C TRP A 12 -19.19 13.55 -11.46
N GLN A 13 -19.11 14.86 -11.40
CA GLN A 13 -18.53 15.58 -10.25
C GLN A 13 -19.66 16.10 -9.36
N LEU A 14 -19.71 15.56 -8.13
CA LEU A 14 -20.81 15.81 -7.21
C LEU A 14 -20.92 17.27 -6.77
N ASN A 15 -19.80 17.91 -6.44
CA ASN A 15 -19.81 19.24 -5.85
C ASN A 15 -20.06 20.37 -6.87
N THR A 16 -19.95 20.09 -8.16
CA THR A 16 -20.21 21.05 -9.23
C THR A 16 -21.42 20.66 -10.09
N TYR A 17 -21.97 19.47 -9.85
CA TYR A 17 -23.09 18.92 -10.63
C TYR A 17 -22.79 18.92 -12.12
N SER A 18 -21.55 18.52 -12.48
CA SER A 18 -21.07 18.57 -13.85
C SER A 18 -20.56 17.24 -14.33
N PHE A 19 -20.79 16.94 -15.61
CA PHE A 19 -20.12 15.82 -16.28
C PHE A 19 -18.80 16.29 -16.87
N HIS A 20 -17.77 15.52 -16.64
CA HIS A 20 -16.46 15.74 -17.25
C HIS A 20 -16.14 14.55 -18.16
N ARG A 21 -15.85 14.83 -19.41
CA ARG A 21 -15.44 13.80 -20.37
C ARG A 21 -13.97 14.02 -20.75
N VAL A 22 -13.16 13.00 -20.51
CA VAL A 22 -11.72 13.04 -20.80
C VAL A 22 -11.42 12.10 -21.97
N HIS A 23 -10.75 12.61 -22.98
CA HIS A 23 -10.21 11.84 -24.10
C HIS A 23 -8.71 11.71 -23.91
N ALA A 24 -8.17 10.48 -24.05
CA ALA A 24 -6.74 10.24 -23.86
C ALA A 24 -6.29 9.04 -24.70
N GLY A 25 -5.00 8.98 -24.95
CA GLY A 25 -4.40 7.82 -25.62
C GLY A 25 -4.28 6.62 -24.68
N ILE A 26 -3.92 6.90 -23.42
CA ILE A 26 -3.74 5.90 -22.35
C ILE A 26 -4.60 6.31 -21.15
N PHE A 27 -5.20 5.35 -20.48
CA PHE A 27 -5.96 5.53 -19.24
C PHE A 27 -5.32 4.69 -18.15
N ILE A 28 -5.18 5.27 -16.95
CA ILE A 28 -4.67 4.53 -15.78
C ILE A 28 -5.77 4.56 -14.70
N ASP A 29 -6.29 3.40 -14.33
CA ASP A 29 -7.29 3.28 -13.26
C ASP A 29 -6.58 3.16 -11.91
N CYS A 30 -6.62 4.22 -11.12
CA CYS A 30 -6.07 4.27 -9.77
C CYS A 30 -7.19 4.33 -8.71
N SER A 31 -8.39 3.91 -9.06
CA SER A 31 -9.55 4.02 -8.16
C SER A 31 -9.52 3.03 -6.99
N GLY A 32 -8.69 1.99 -7.09
CA GLY A 32 -8.66 0.90 -6.11
C GLY A 32 -9.81 -0.09 -6.27
N ASP A 33 -10.93 0.35 -6.83
CA ASP A 33 -12.12 -0.50 -7.04
C ASP A 33 -12.27 -0.97 -8.49
N SER A 34 -11.25 -0.72 -9.32
CA SER A 34 -11.28 -1.06 -10.76
C SER A 34 -12.57 -0.56 -11.42
N VAL A 35 -12.86 0.74 -11.24
CA VAL A 35 -14.14 1.30 -11.71
C VAL A 35 -14.28 1.22 -13.22
N LEU A 36 -13.15 1.25 -13.95
CA LEU A 36 -13.20 1.14 -15.42
C LEU A 36 -13.38 -0.30 -15.89
N ALA A 37 -13.18 -1.33 -15.07
CA ALA A 37 -13.25 -2.72 -15.50
C ALA A 37 -14.64 -3.09 -16.06
N PRO A 38 -15.73 -3.01 -15.28
CA PRO A 38 -17.04 -3.44 -15.80
C PRO A 38 -17.55 -2.58 -16.94
N ILE A 39 -17.18 -1.29 -16.98
CA ILE A 39 -17.70 -0.40 -18.03
C ILE A 39 -16.88 -0.45 -19.33
N SER A 40 -15.64 -0.95 -19.26
CA SER A 40 -14.80 -1.11 -20.47
C SER A 40 -14.76 -2.56 -20.96
N GLY A 41 -15.22 -3.52 -20.16
CA GLY A 41 -15.06 -4.94 -20.44
C GLY A 41 -13.65 -5.46 -20.18
N ALA A 42 -12.84 -4.73 -19.41
CA ALA A 42 -11.53 -5.22 -19.00
C ALA A 42 -11.71 -6.41 -18.05
N ALA A 43 -10.86 -7.41 -18.20
CA ALA A 43 -10.89 -8.61 -17.37
C ALA A 43 -10.52 -8.26 -15.93
N TYR A 44 -11.24 -8.84 -14.97
CA TYR A 44 -11.00 -8.63 -13.54
C TYR A 44 -11.52 -9.81 -12.73
N ARG A 45 -11.00 -9.94 -11.51
CA ARG A 45 -11.40 -10.96 -10.52
C ARG A 45 -12.02 -10.30 -9.30
N VAL A 46 -12.85 -11.05 -8.59
CA VAL A 46 -13.43 -10.69 -7.28
C VAL A 46 -13.42 -11.92 -6.41
N GLY A 47 -12.97 -11.77 -5.17
CA GLY A 47 -12.98 -12.87 -4.22
C GLY A 47 -11.66 -13.62 -4.20
N ARG A 48 -11.67 -14.80 -3.57
CA ARG A 48 -10.47 -15.58 -3.31
C ARG A 48 -10.37 -16.73 -4.31
N GLU A 49 -9.19 -16.89 -4.88
CA GLU A 49 -8.84 -18.04 -5.70
C GLU A 49 -8.78 -19.29 -4.82
N ASP A 50 -8.99 -20.45 -5.41
CA ASP A 50 -8.74 -21.70 -4.69
C ASP A 50 -7.25 -22.02 -4.66
N LYS A 51 -6.87 -22.86 -3.71
CA LYS A 51 -5.50 -23.25 -3.43
C LYS A 51 -4.76 -23.77 -4.66
N ALA A 52 -5.45 -24.52 -5.51
CA ALA A 52 -4.85 -25.22 -6.66
C ALA A 52 -4.57 -24.31 -7.85
N GLU A 53 -5.34 -23.22 -8.00
CA GLU A 53 -5.22 -22.34 -9.18
C GLU A 53 -3.82 -21.71 -9.30
N PHE A 54 -3.23 -21.29 -8.16
CA PHE A 54 -1.91 -20.66 -8.11
C PHE A 54 -0.95 -21.36 -7.14
N ASP A 55 -1.33 -22.55 -6.65
CA ASP A 55 -0.56 -23.33 -5.67
C ASP A 55 -0.26 -22.48 -4.42
N GLU A 56 -1.30 -21.84 -3.86
CA GLU A 56 -1.18 -20.94 -2.72
C GLU A 56 -1.72 -21.58 -1.45
N TYR A 57 -0.87 -21.98 -0.51
CA TYR A 57 -1.32 -22.66 0.71
C TYR A 57 -2.16 -21.75 1.62
N GLY A 58 -2.05 -20.43 1.48
CA GLY A 58 -2.87 -19.45 2.23
C GLY A 58 -4.26 -19.23 1.67
N ALA A 59 -4.52 -19.72 0.47
CA ALA A 59 -5.83 -19.61 -0.18
C ALA A 59 -6.81 -20.70 0.33
N PRO A 60 -8.12 -20.50 0.19
CA PRO A 60 -9.10 -21.50 0.59
C PRO A 60 -9.08 -22.72 -0.34
N GLU A 61 -9.61 -23.84 0.14
CA GLU A 61 -9.71 -25.08 -0.66
C GLU A 61 -10.62 -24.92 -1.89
N THR A 62 -11.58 -24.00 -1.82
CA THR A 62 -12.53 -23.73 -2.92
C THR A 62 -12.64 -22.22 -3.10
N ALA A 63 -12.53 -21.77 -4.33
CA ALA A 63 -12.69 -20.37 -4.69
C ALA A 63 -14.04 -19.82 -4.24
N ASP A 64 -14.07 -18.57 -3.80
CA ASP A 64 -15.30 -17.92 -3.37
C ASP A 64 -15.28 -16.43 -3.74
N ARG A 65 -16.37 -15.73 -3.40
CA ARG A 65 -16.47 -14.30 -3.69
C ARG A 65 -16.10 -13.40 -2.48
N LYS A 66 -15.59 -13.99 -1.42
CA LYS A 66 -15.25 -13.25 -0.21
C LYS A 66 -13.97 -12.41 -0.42
N THR A 67 -13.93 -11.29 0.26
CA THR A 67 -12.80 -10.34 0.19
C THR A 67 -12.34 -10.01 1.60
N MET A 68 -11.30 -9.23 1.74
CA MET A 68 -11.01 -8.57 3.01
C MET A 68 -11.98 -7.41 3.18
N GLY A 69 -12.47 -7.23 4.40
CA GLY A 69 -13.51 -6.25 4.69
C GLY A 69 -13.02 -4.81 4.73
N ASN A 70 -13.94 -3.95 5.12
CA ASN A 70 -13.71 -2.52 5.33
C ASN A 70 -13.60 -2.24 6.82
N SER A 71 -12.73 -1.32 7.24
CA SER A 71 -12.58 -0.93 8.64
C SER A 71 -13.00 0.52 8.87
N CYS A 72 -13.57 0.76 10.04
CA CYS A 72 -13.72 2.11 10.59
C CYS A 72 -12.71 2.28 11.71
N LEU A 73 -11.95 3.35 11.68
CA LEU A 73 -10.97 3.65 12.72
C LEU A 73 -11.47 4.80 13.58
N ILE A 74 -11.05 4.81 14.84
CA ILE A 74 -11.33 5.89 15.77
C ILE A 74 -10.00 6.47 16.25
N GLN A 75 -10.06 7.72 16.68
CA GLN A 75 -8.95 8.40 17.34
C GLN A 75 -9.46 9.02 18.63
N ALA A 76 -8.80 8.73 19.71
CA ALA A 76 -9.12 9.29 21.02
C ALA A 76 -7.96 10.14 21.50
N ARG A 77 -8.25 11.04 22.42
CA ARG A 77 -7.29 11.98 23.00
C ARG A 77 -7.39 11.98 24.52
N GLU A 78 -6.26 11.94 25.19
CA GLU A 78 -6.20 12.11 26.64
C GLU A 78 -6.37 13.59 27.04
N THR A 79 -7.13 13.84 28.07
CA THR A 79 -7.42 15.18 28.60
C THR A 79 -6.98 15.25 30.06
N ASP A 80 -7.02 16.45 30.64
CA ASP A 80 -6.69 16.69 32.05
C ASP A 80 -7.91 16.65 32.98
N HIS A 81 -9.04 16.21 32.48
CA HIS A 81 -10.31 16.17 33.21
C HIS A 81 -11.20 15.02 32.72
N PRO A 82 -12.16 14.56 33.52
CA PRO A 82 -13.10 13.53 33.09
C PRO A 82 -13.94 13.95 31.91
N CYS A 83 -14.08 13.06 30.94
CA CYS A 83 -14.85 13.29 29.70
C CYS A 83 -15.96 12.23 29.60
N PRO A 84 -17.16 12.49 30.12
CA PRO A 84 -18.23 11.52 30.00
C PRO A 84 -18.66 11.33 28.53
N PHE A 85 -19.09 10.14 28.19
CA PHE A 85 -19.54 9.80 26.84
C PHE A 85 -20.95 9.27 26.90
N THR A 86 -21.81 9.82 26.01
CA THR A 86 -23.16 9.30 25.80
C THR A 86 -23.24 8.77 24.37
N PRO A 87 -23.42 7.46 24.19
CA PRO A 87 -23.48 6.91 22.84
C PRO A 87 -24.75 7.36 22.11
N PRO A 88 -24.69 7.49 20.77
CA PRO A 88 -25.93 7.66 20.02
C PRO A 88 -26.83 6.43 20.17
N GLU A 89 -28.15 6.67 20.12
CA GLU A 89 -29.15 5.59 20.27
C GLU A 89 -28.99 4.48 19.26
N TRP A 90 -28.41 4.78 18.09
CA TRP A 90 -28.22 3.80 17.02
C TRP A 90 -26.92 3.01 17.15
N ALA A 91 -26.04 3.33 18.12
CA ALA A 91 -24.79 2.58 18.33
C ALA A 91 -25.10 1.17 18.86
N TYR A 92 -24.23 0.22 18.53
CA TYR A 92 -24.31 -1.11 19.13
C TYR A 92 -23.94 -1.02 20.61
N VAL A 93 -24.51 -1.92 21.41
CA VAL A 93 -24.20 -2.02 22.84
C VAL A 93 -23.36 -3.26 23.07
N TYR A 94 -22.19 -3.09 23.62
CA TYR A 94 -21.27 -4.18 23.97
C TYR A 94 -21.10 -4.19 25.49
N PRO A 95 -21.92 -4.97 26.23
CA PRO A 95 -21.86 -4.93 27.69
C PRO A 95 -20.64 -5.61 28.33
N ASP A 96 -19.92 -6.42 27.55
CA ASP A 96 -18.75 -7.15 28.03
C ASP A 96 -17.82 -7.49 26.83
N ASP A 97 -16.62 -7.97 27.15
CA ASP A 97 -15.60 -8.32 26.13
C ASP A 97 -16.09 -9.42 25.18
N ALA A 98 -16.87 -10.37 25.71
CA ALA A 98 -17.38 -11.48 24.88
C ALA A 98 -18.31 -10.98 23.77
N SER A 99 -19.10 -9.94 24.05
CA SER A 99 -20.00 -9.32 23.07
C SER A 99 -19.24 -8.66 21.91
N MET A 100 -17.95 -8.35 22.12
CA MET A 100 -17.03 -7.87 21.08
C MET A 100 -16.11 -8.99 20.55
N TYR A 101 -16.51 -10.24 20.71
CA TYR A 101 -15.72 -11.41 20.28
C TYR A 101 -14.29 -11.40 20.86
N ASN A 102 -14.14 -10.90 22.10
CA ASN A 102 -12.90 -10.83 22.85
C ASN A 102 -11.77 -10.11 22.09
N LYS A 103 -12.10 -9.11 21.28
CA LYS A 103 -11.10 -8.33 20.55
C LYS A 103 -10.31 -7.44 21.50
N ASP A 104 -9.00 -7.35 21.29
CA ASP A 104 -8.12 -6.48 22.09
C ASP A 104 -8.52 -5.02 21.84
N HIS A 105 -8.95 -4.36 22.90
CA HIS A 105 -9.38 -2.95 22.85
C HIS A 105 -8.63 -2.08 23.87
N ASP A 106 -7.41 -2.49 24.26
CA ASP A 106 -6.54 -1.69 25.10
C ASP A 106 -5.99 -0.49 24.30
N PHE A 107 -6.69 0.62 24.36
CA PHE A 107 -6.37 1.85 23.61
C PHE A 107 -5.12 2.57 24.17
N THR A 108 -4.60 2.15 25.33
CA THR A 108 -3.39 2.76 25.91
C THR A 108 -2.11 2.24 25.28
N LYS A 109 -2.15 1.11 24.60
CA LYS A 109 -0.99 0.57 23.90
C LYS A 109 -0.61 1.45 22.72
N THR A 110 0.67 1.69 22.54
CA THR A 110 1.19 2.59 21.48
C THR A 110 0.75 2.19 20.07
N PHE A 111 0.56 0.90 19.84
CA PHE A 111 0.26 0.37 18.50
C PHE A 111 -1.10 -0.32 18.41
N THR A 112 -1.97 -0.14 19.39
CA THR A 112 -3.36 -0.60 19.30
C THR A 112 -4.08 0.30 18.27
N ASN A 113 -4.67 -0.28 17.30
CA ASN A 113 -5.21 0.48 16.17
C ASN A 113 -6.59 0.05 15.70
N PHE A 114 -7.26 -0.81 16.43
CA PHE A 114 -8.67 -1.17 16.18
C PHE A 114 -9.00 -1.58 14.74
N TRP A 115 -8.00 -2.06 13.96
CA TRP A 115 -8.23 -2.53 12.59
C TRP A 115 -9.26 -3.66 12.50
N TRP A 116 -9.49 -4.35 13.63
CA TRP A 116 -10.46 -5.41 13.73
C TRP A 116 -11.92 -4.90 13.71
N MET A 117 -12.16 -3.59 13.87
CA MET A 117 -13.49 -3.02 13.58
C MET A 117 -13.70 -3.07 12.07
N GLU A 118 -13.96 -4.27 11.59
CA GLU A 118 -13.97 -4.62 10.17
C GLU A 118 -15.21 -5.44 9.85
N LEU A 119 -15.88 -5.09 8.74
CA LEU A 119 -17.06 -5.80 8.26
C LEU A 119 -17.05 -5.87 6.73
N GLY A 120 -17.86 -6.74 6.17
CA GLY A 120 -18.19 -6.74 4.75
C GLY A 120 -17.30 -7.58 3.85
N GLY A 121 -16.38 -8.38 4.40
CA GLY A 121 -15.60 -9.29 3.57
C GLY A 121 -16.44 -10.42 2.93
N ASP A 122 -17.61 -10.66 3.49
CA ASP A 122 -18.60 -11.63 2.98
C ASP A 122 -19.72 -10.95 2.16
N GLN A 123 -19.57 -9.66 1.83
CA GLN A 123 -20.54 -8.85 1.11
C GLN A 123 -19.87 -8.18 -0.10
N ASP A 124 -20.63 -7.45 -0.89
CA ASP A 124 -20.06 -6.67 -2.00
C ASP A 124 -19.56 -5.32 -1.47
N THR A 125 -18.25 -5.20 -1.24
CA THR A 125 -17.64 -3.99 -0.66
C THR A 125 -17.82 -2.75 -1.54
N ILE A 126 -18.34 -2.87 -2.76
CA ILE A 126 -18.67 -1.74 -3.64
C ILE A 126 -20.15 -1.43 -3.56
N ALA A 127 -20.99 -2.43 -3.86
CA ALA A 127 -22.45 -2.22 -3.93
C ALA A 127 -23.02 -1.86 -2.55
N ASP A 128 -22.55 -2.54 -1.50
CA ASP A 128 -23.08 -2.39 -0.14
C ASP A 128 -22.31 -1.35 0.69
N THR A 129 -21.50 -0.50 0.03
CA THR A 129 -20.62 0.47 0.73
C THR A 129 -21.37 1.33 1.75
N GLN A 130 -22.57 1.83 1.40
CA GLN A 130 -23.30 2.74 2.28
C GLN A 130 -23.81 2.03 3.54
N GLU A 131 -24.38 0.86 3.36
CA GLU A 131 -24.86 0.00 4.45
C GLU A 131 -23.69 -0.40 5.36
N LEU A 132 -22.61 -0.86 4.75
CA LEU A 132 -21.39 -1.25 5.49
C LEU A 132 -20.82 -0.07 6.29
N ASN A 133 -20.83 1.13 5.71
CA ASN A 133 -20.34 2.31 6.41
C ASN A 133 -21.20 2.62 7.64
N MET A 134 -22.52 2.54 7.52
CA MET A 134 -23.41 2.76 8.65
C MET A 134 -23.24 1.70 9.74
N GLU A 135 -23.08 0.43 9.33
CA GLU A 135 -22.82 -0.65 10.29
C GLU A 135 -21.48 -0.46 11.01
N LEU A 136 -20.44 -0.05 10.29
CA LEU A 136 -19.13 0.22 10.88
C LEU A 136 -19.20 1.39 11.87
N LEU A 137 -20.01 2.42 11.58
CA LEU A 137 -20.20 3.52 12.54
C LEU A 137 -20.92 3.04 13.80
N ARG A 138 -21.93 2.15 13.66
CA ARG A 138 -22.60 1.52 14.81
C ARG A 138 -21.60 0.77 15.69
N VAL A 139 -20.70 0.01 15.04
CA VAL A 139 -19.62 -0.71 15.73
C VAL A 139 -18.69 0.28 16.43
N ALA A 140 -18.20 1.28 15.71
CA ALA A 140 -17.18 2.19 16.25
C ALA A 140 -17.67 2.96 17.47
N PHE A 141 -18.89 3.49 17.43
CA PHE A 141 -19.48 4.18 18.56
C PHE A 141 -19.82 3.22 19.71
N GLY A 142 -20.21 1.99 19.40
CA GLY A 142 -20.45 0.97 20.41
C GLY A 142 -19.20 0.49 21.10
N VAL A 143 -18.11 0.33 20.37
CA VAL A 143 -16.80 -0.03 20.93
C VAL A 143 -16.31 1.10 21.86
N TRP A 144 -16.46 2.35 21.42
CA TRP A 144 -16.07 3.47 22.28
C TRP A 144 -16.96 3.56 23.52
N ASP A 145 -18.27 3.26 23.39
CA ASP A 145 -19.20 3.20 24.54
C ASP A 145 -18.76 2.10 25.53
N HIS A 146 -18.39 0.94 25.02
CA HIS A 146 -17.85 -0.12 25.88
C HIS A 146 -16.64 0.35 26.68
N ILE A 147 -15.68 0.96 26.00
CA ILE A 147 -14.44 1.45 26.62
C ILE A 147 -14.74 2.51 27.68
N LYS A 148 -15.74 3.36 27.47
CA LYS A 148 -16.08 4.45 28.39
C LYS A 148 -17.00 4.04 29.52
N ASN A 149 -17.94 3.12 29.27
CA ASN A 149 -19.08 2.93 30.16
C ASN A 149 -19.30 1.49 30.63
N HIS A 150 -18.63 0.48 30.04
CA HIS A 150 -18.90 -0.92 30.32
C HIS A 150 -17.66 -1.68 30.82
N GLY A 151 -17.06 -1.17 31.91
CA GLY A 151 -15.90 -1.77 32.54
C GLY A 151 -14.92 -0.70 32.98
N ASP A 152 -13.83 -1.17 33.61
CA ASP A 152 -12.76 -0.26 34.03
C ASP A 152 -11.59 -0.36 33.06
N HIS A 153 -11.64 0.44 32.02
CA HIS A 153 -10.61 0.49 30.98
C HIS A 153 -9.63 1.67 31.19
N GLY A 154 -9.77 2.44 32.28
CA GLY A 154 -8.94 3.61 32.54
C GLY A 154 -9.20 4.75 31.54
N ALA A 155 -10.40 4.82 30.98
CA ALA A 155 -10.72 5.78 29.92
C ALA A 155 -11.41 7.05 30.42
N GLU A 156 -11.48 7.26 31.73
CA GLU A 156 -12.22 8.39 32.34
C GLU A 156 -11.84 9.73 31.69
N ASN A 157 -10.53 9.98 31.54
CA ASN A 157 -10.01 11.24 31.02
C ASN A 157 -9.74 11.20 29.51
N TRP A 158 -10.40 10.32 28.77
CA TRP A 158 -10.22 10.22 27.31
C TRP A 158 -11.49 10.62 26.60
N GLU A 159 -11.34 11.39 25.51
CA GLU A 159 -12.47 11.76 24.66
C GLU A 159 -12.26 11.25 23.23
N LEU A 160 -13.36 10.94 22.57
CA LEU A 160 -13.35 10.53 21.15
C LEU A 160 -13.15 11.78 20.28
N GLU A 161 -12.01 11.87 19.61
CA GLU A 161 -11.63 13.04 18.82
C GLU A 161 -12.08 12.91 17.36
N TRP A 162 -12.04 11.67 16.83
CA TRP A 162 -12.34 11.47 15.42
C TRP A 162 -12.84 10.05 15.19
N VAL A 163 -13.77 9.93 14.24
CA VAL A 163 -14.27 8.64 13.74
C VAL A 163 -14.20 8.67 12.21
N GLY A 164 -13.74 7.60 11.62
CA GLY A 164 -13.59 7.48 10.17
C GLY A 164 -14.92 7.26 9.47
N PHE A 165 -15.49 8.31 8.88
CA PHE A 165 -16.76 8.21 8.17
C PHE A 165 -16.66 7.45 6.86
N LEU A 166 -15.47 7.43 6.24
CA LEU A 166 -15.25 6.66 5.03
C LEU A 166 -14.53 5.37 5.41
N PRO A 167 -15.10 4.20 5.08
CA PRO A 167 -14.47 2.94 5.48
C PRO A 167 -13.13 2.74 4.77
N GLY A 168 -12.18 2.23 5.49
CA GLY A 168 -10.88 1.83 4.95
C GLY A 168 -11.02 0.52 4.18
N LYS A 169 -11.29 0.62 2.90
CA LYS A 169 -11.54 -0.54 2.04
C LYS A 169 -10.23 -1.22 1.66
N ARG A 170 -10.12 -2.52 1.95
CA ARG A 170 -8.91 -3.30 1.65
C ARG A 170 -8.94 -3.92 0.28
N GLU A 171 -10.10 -4.45 -0.13
CA GLU A 171 -10.21 -5.26 -1.33
C GLU A 171 -11.56 -5.06 -2.01
N SER A 172 -11.57 -5.25 -3.34
CA SER A 172 -12.78 -5.34 -4.15
C SER A 172 -12.40 -6.06 -5.46
N ARG A 173 -12.43 -5.37 -6.60
CA ARG A 173 -12.01 -5.92 -7.90
C ARG A 173 -10.51 -5.78 -8.08
N ARG A 174 -9.88 -6.80 -8.66
CA ARG A 174 -8.48 -6.80 -9.10
C ARG A 174 -8.46 -7.05 -10.60
N TYR A 175 -7.76 -6.20 -11.34
CA TYR A 175 -7.61 -6.38 -12.79
C TYR A 175 -6.82 -7.65 -13.12
N GLU A 176 -7.01 -8.16 -14.34
CA GLU A 176 -6.14 -9.19 -14.90
C GLU A 176 -5.22 -8.56 -15.93
N GLY A 177 -3.93 -8.62 -15.65
CA GLY A 177 -2.85 -8.27 -16.56
C GLY A 177 -2.36 -9.48 -17.36
N ASP A 178 -1.23 -9.31 -18.03
CA ASP A 178 -0.56 -10.42 -18.70
C ASP A 178 0.16 -11.35 -17.71
N PHE A 179 0.27 -10.93 -16.46
CA PHE A 179 0.78 -11.73 -15.35
C PHE A 179 -0.10 -11.47 -14.13
N ILE A 180 -0.36 -12.49 -13.34
CA ILE A 180 -1.09 -12.39 -12.07
C ILE A 180 -0.09 -12.75 -10.97
N LEU A 181 0.27 -11.76 -10.16
CA LEU A 181 1.23 -11.93 -9.07
C LEU A 181 0.61 -12.80 -7.97
N SER A 182 1.33 -13.79 -7.48
CA SER A 182 0.82 -14.79 -6.53
C SER A 182 1.56 -14.77 -5.21
N GLN A 183 1.03 -15.49 -4.21
CA GLN A 183 1.70 -15.71 -2.92
C GLN A 183 3.10 -16.29 -3.13
N ARG A 184 3.25 -17.26 -4.02
CA ARG A 184 4.53 -17.92 -4.26
C ARG A 184 5.57 -16.94 -4.80
N ASP A 185 5.17 -16.05 -5.70
CA ASP A 185 6.08 -15.03 -6.23
C ASP A 185 6.64 -14.15 -5.11
N LEU A 186 5.80 -13.82 -4.12
CA LEU A 186 6.21 -12.99 -2.98
C LEU A 186 7.13 -13.75 -2.02
N GLU A 187 6.83 -15.03 -1.76
CA GLU A 187 7.61 -15.83 -0.80
C GLU A 187 8.95 -16.27 -1.37
N GLU A 188 8.97 -16.65 -2.63
CA GLU A 188 10.20 -17.13 -3.29
C GLU A 188 11.10 -15.96 -3.73
N GLY A 189 10.56 -14.74 -3.72
CA GLY A 189 11.31 -13.55 -4.13
C GLY A 189 11.69 -13.60 -5.60
N HIS A 190 10.77 -14.05 -6.44
CA HIS A 190 11.03 -14.19 -7.86
C HIS A 190 11.54 -12.89 -8.48
N SER A 191 12.60 -12.99 -9.25
CA SER A 191 13.12 -11.90 -10.05
C SER A 191 12.45 -11.94 -11.44
N PHE A 192 11.95 -10.82 -11.87
CA PHE A 192 11.28 -10.70 -13.18
C PHE A 192 12.10 -9.82 -14.10
N PRO A 193 12.26 -10.19 -15.38
CA PRO A 193 12.95 -9.30 -16.32
C PRO A 193 12.29 -7.93 -16.44
N ASP A 194 10.98 -7.88 -16.18
CA ASP A 194 10.19 -6.64 -16.24
C ASP A 194 9.84 -6.10 -14.85
N THR A 195 10.72 -6.27 -13.84
CA THR A 195 10.56 -5.68 -12.52
C THR A 195 10.50 -4.15 -12.62
N VAL A 196 9.42 -3.53 -12.09
CA VAL A 196 9.25 -2.06 -12.13
C VAL A 196 8.86 -1.46 -10.78
N ALA A 197 8.58 -2.29 -9.79
CA ALA A 197 8.17 -1.84 -8.46
C ALA A 197 8.54 -2.91 -7.45
N PHE A 198 8.33 -2.61 -6.17
CA PHE A 198 8.60 -3.56 -5.09
C PHE A 198 7.58 -3.41 -3.97
N GLY A 199 7.47 -4.46 -3.17
CA GLY A 199 6.77 -4.44 -1.91
C GLY A 199 7.58 -5.10 -0.82
N GLY A 200 7.08 -5.08 0.41
CA GLY A 200 7.82 -5.64 1.55
C GLY A 200 6.95 -5.81 2.79
N TRP A 201 5.66 -5.52 2.69
CA TRP A 201 4.73 -5.75 3.80
C TRP A 201 4.39 -7.25 3.88
N THR A 202 4.05 -7.73 5.07
CA THR A 202 3.55 -9.10 5.22
C THR A 202 2.29 -9.29 4.38
N MET A 203 2.00 -10.50 3.96
CA MET A 203 0.68 -10.83 3.45
C MET A 203 -0.26 -10.85 4.64
N ASP A 204 -0.92 -9.72 4.87
CA ASP A 204 -1.80 -9.43 5.98
C ASP A 204 -3.23 -9.78 5.53
N ASN A 205 -3.53 -11.07 5.61
CA ASN A 205 -4.78 -11.64 5.09
C ASN A 205 -5.86 -11.60 6.18
N HIS A 206 -6.85 -10.75 5.98
CA HIS A 206 -7.95 -10.55 6.93
C HIS A 206 -9.07 -11.57 6.71
N ASN A 207 -9.60 -12.09 7.81
CA ASN A 207 -10.74 -12.99 7.76
C ASN A 207 -11.98 -12.24 7.24
N PRO A 208 -12.71 -12.78 6.25
CA PRO A 208 -13.88 -12.08 5.70
C PRO A 208 -14.98 -11.75 6.72
N LEU A 209 -15.06 -12.45 7.83
CA LEU A 209 -16.04 -12.15 8.88
C LEU A 209 -15.62 -10.92 9.72
N GLY A 210 -14.36 -10.51 9.64
CA GLY A 210 -13.86 -9.31 10.33
C GLY A 210 -14.07 -9.38 11.84
N LEU A 211 -14.76 -8.39 12.40
CA LEU A 211 -15.11 -8.34 13.84
C LEU A 211 -15.78 -9.64 14.32
N LYS A 212 -16.68 -10.19 13.51
CA LYS A 212 -17.50 -11.34 13.88
C LYS A 212 -16.74 -12.67 13.93
N PHE A 213 -15.49 -12.69 13.51
CA PHE A 213 -14.66 -13.89 13.57
C PHE A 213 -14.13 -14.07 15.00
N ASP A 214 -14.41 -15.22 15.60
CA ASP A 214 -13.91 -15.54 16.94
C ASP A 214 -12.47 -16.02 16.83
N GLY A 215 -11.53 -15.09 16.98
CA GLY A 215 -10.09 -15.32 16.84
C GLY A 215 -9.40 -14.07 16.28
N TYR A 216 -8.15 -14.23 15.88
CA TYR A 216 -7.39 -13.12 15.29
C TYR A 216 -8.00 -12.73 13.94
N SER A 217 -8.23 -11.44 13.78
CA SER A 217 -8.88 -10.91 12.57
C SER A 217 -8.05 -11.08 11.31
N SER A 218 -6.73 -11.25 11.44
CA SER A 218 -5.84 -11.43 10.30
C SER A 218 -4.76 -12.45 10.58
N VAL A 219 -4.24 -13.03 9.49
CA VAL A 219 -3.09 -13.94 9.50
C VAL A 219 -1.98 -13.27 8.71
N HIS A 220 -0.78 -13.27 9.26
CA HIS A 220 0.39 -12.64 8.64
C HIS A 220 1.34 -13.71 8.10
N ILE A 221 1.55 -13.71 6.79
CA ILE A 221 2.52 -14.59 6.13
C ILE A 221 3.67 -13.70 5.64
N LYS A 222 4.90 -14.07 5.99
CA LYS A 222 6.08 -13.23 5.70
C LYS A 222 6.56 -13.50 4.26
N PRO A 223 6.60 -12.47 3.39
CA PRO A 223 7.19 -12.62 2.07
C PRO A 223 8.71 -12.49 2.12
N GLN A 224 9.38 -12.79 1.02
CA GLN A 224 10.76 -12.36 0.81
C GLN A 224 10.76 -10.83 0.64
N VAL A 225 11.65 -10.14 1.33
CA VAL A 225 11.68 -8.66 1.27
C VAL A 225 13.03 -8.13 0.83
N PRO A 226 13.03 -7.19 -0.09
CA PRO A 226 11.89 -6.72 -0.90
C PRO A 226 11.55 -7.72 -2.00
N TYR A 227 10.26 -7.92 -2.28
CA TYR A 227 9.83 -8.72 -3.43
C TYR A 227 9.58 -7.82 -4.64
N ALA A 228 9.74 -8.37 -5.83
CA ALA A 228 9.59 -7.65 -7.08
C ALA A 228 8.14 -7.65 -7.58
N ILE A 229 7.75 -6.58 -8.25
CA ILE A 229 6.45 -6.46 -8.92
C ILE A 229 6.72 -6.24 -10.41
N PRO A 230 6.28 -7.16 -11.29
CA PRO A 230 6.55 -7.03 -12.73
C PRO A 230 5.59 -6.08 -13.42
N TYR A 231 6.05 -5.47 -14.49
CA TYR A 231 5.27 -4.52 -15.30
C TYR A 231 3.98 -5.14 -15.86
N ARG A 232 4.03 -6.45 -16.19
CA ARG A 232 2.87 -7.18 -16.72
C ARG A 232 1.68 -7.24 -15.76
N CYS A 233 1.87 -6.86 -14.49
CA CYS A 233 0.76 -6.72 -13.52
C CYS A 233 0.06 -5.38 -13.61
N LEU A 234 0.52 -4.44 -14.45
CA LEU A 234 0.08 -3.04 -14.41
C LEU A 234 -0.71 -2.61 -15.65
N TYR A 235 -0.99 -3.50 -16.60
CA TYR A 235 -1.80 -3.17 -17.76
C TYR A 235 -2.75 -4.32 -18.11
N SER A 236 -3.86 -3.95 -18.75
CA SER A 236 -4.96 -4.90 -19.03
C SER A 236 -4.60 -5.90 -20.12
N ARG A 237 -4.93 -7.17 -19.87
CA ARG A 237 -4.68 -8.24 -20.85
C ARG A 237 -5.57 -8.12 -22.11
N ASN A 238 -6.71 -7.41 -22.01
CA ASN A 238 -7.67 -7.37 -23.12
C ASN A 238 -8.16 -5.97 -23.52
N VAL A 239 -7.86 -4.91 -22.75
CA VAL A 239 -8.15 -3.52 -23.13
C VAL A 239 -6.81 -2.82 -23.38
N SER A 240 -6.49 -2.59 -24.64
CA SER A 240 -5.11 -2.36 -25.07
C SER A 240 -4.49 -1.06 -24.57
N ASN A 241 -5.30 -0.04 -24.20
CA ASN A 241 -4.79 1.24 -23.69
C ASN A 241 -5.18 1.51 -22.23
N LEU A 242 -5.45 0.45 -21.46
CA LEU A 242 -5.78 0.56 -20.05
C LEU A 242 -4.64 0.02 -19.19
N MET A 243 -4.18 0.85 -18.27
CA MET A 243 -3.25 0.50 -17.21
C MET A 243 -3.96 0.64 -15.85
N PHE A 244 -3.32 0.14 -14.81
CA PHE A 244 -3.86 0.26 -13.46
C PHE A 244 -2.72 0.36 -12.45
N ALA A 245 -3.00 1.06 -11.35
CA ALA A 245 -2.06 1.24 -10.24
C ALA A 245 -2.83 1.36 -8.94
N GLY A 246 -2.22 0.90 -7.87
CA GLY A 246 -2.86 0.86 -6.56
C GLY A 246 -3.16 -0.57 -6.15
N ARG A 247 -4.15 -0.76 -5.26
CA ARG A 247 -4.47 -2.10 -4.75
C ARG A 247 -5.15 -3.00 -5.80
N ASN A 248 -5.60 -2.43 -6.90
CA ASN A 248 -6.35 -3.16 -7.95
C ASN A 248 -5.47 -3.70 -9.08
N ILE A 249 -4.16 -3.80 -8.88
CA ILE A 249 -3.28 -4.42 -9.88
C ILE A 249 -3.58 -5.91 -10.04
N SER A 250 -2.94 -6.54 -11.02
CA SER A 250 -3.14 -7.95 -11.33
C SER A 250 -2.41 -8.83 -10.33
N ALA A 251 -3.15 -9.31 -9.34
CA ALA A 251 -2.61 -10.12 -8.24
C ALA A 251 -3.71 -11.05 -7.73
N THR A 252 -3.31 -12.19 -7.13
CA THR A 252 -4.25 -13.04 -6.39
C THR A 252 -4.72 -12.32 -5.11
N HIS A 253 -5.76 -12.87 -4.48
CA HIS A 253 -6.20 -12.40 -3.16
C HIS A 253 -5.03 -12.43 -2.16
N MET A 254 -4.25 -13.51 -2.16
CA MET A 254 -3.13 -13.67 -1.24
C MET A 254 -2.04 -12.63 -1.48
N ALA A 255 -1.59 -12.45 -2.72
CA ALA A 255 -0.57 -11.45 -3.04
C ALA A 255 -1.08 -10.03 -2.79
N LEU A 256 -2.36 -9.74 -3.09
CA LEU A 256 -2.96 -8.43 -2.81
C LEU A 256 -2.87 -8.09 -1.32
N SER A 257 -2.98 -9.07 -0.42
CA SER A 257 -2.94 -8.82 1.01
C SER A 257 -1.64 -8.13 1.45
N SER A 258 -0.57 -8.23 0.65
CA SER A 258 0.68 -7.48 0.84
C SER A 258 0.77 -6.24 -0.05
N THR A 259 0.45 -6.37 -1.34
CA THR A 259 0.69 -5.29 -2.32
C THR A 259 -0.22 -4.07 -2.14
N ARG A 260 -1.32 -4.22 -1.42
CA ARG A 260 -2.35 -3.17 -1.25
C ARG A 260 -1.94 -2.02 -0.33
N VAL A 261 -0.85 -2.14 0.42
CA VAL A 261 -0.48 -1.08 1.37
C VAL A 261 -0.03 0.18 0.61
N MET A 262 -0.31 1.36 1.22
CA MET A 262 -0.19 2.65 0.53
C MET A 262 1.22 2.91 -0.02
N ALA A 263 2.27 2.54 0.71
CA ALA A 263 3.64 2.75 0.26
C ALA A 263 3.94 1.94 -1.01
N THR A 264 3.56 0.66 -1.03
CA THR A 264 3.70 -0.18 -2.23
C THR A 264 2.88 0.39 -3.39
N CYS A 265 1.63 0.81 -3.13
CA CYS A 265 0.78 1.41 -4.16
C CYS A 265 1.39 2.68 -4.75
N SER A 266 2.10 3.47 -3.94
CA SER A 266 2.81 4.67 -4.39
C SER A 266 3.91 4.32 -5.40
N VAL A 267 4.72 3.30 -5.12
CA VAL A 267 5.79 2.85 -6.02
C VAL A 267 5.19 2.31 -7.33
N ILE A 268 4.11 1.53 -7.23
CA ILE A 268 3.37 1.03 -8.38
C ILE A 268 2.86 2.20 -9.24
N GLY A 269 2.35 3.24 -8.58
CA GLY A 269 1.84 4.44 -9.27
C GLY A 269 2.93 5.15 -10.07
N GLN A 270 4.13 5.28 -9.49
CA GLN A 270 5.27 5.85 -10.20
C GLN A 270 5.63 5.02 -11.43
N ALA A 271 5.69 3.70 -11.27
CA ALA A 271 6.00 2.80 -12.39
C ALA A 271 4.99 2.93 -13.54
N ALA A 272 3.69 2.93 -13.21
CA ALA A 272 2.63 3.05 -14.21
C ALA A 272 2.66 4.42 -14.90
N GLY A 273 2.90 5.49 -14.15
CA GLY A 273 3.00 6.84 -14.69
C GLY A 273 4.18 7.00 -15.64
N THR A 274 5.36 6.50 -15.26
CA THR A 274 6.57 6.55 -16.09
C THR A 274 6.35 5.74 -17.39
N ALA A 275 5.74 4.55 -17.28
CA ALA A 275 5.44 3.73 -18.46
C ALA A 275 4.44 4.44 -19.40
N ALA A 276 3.41 5.11 -18.84
CA ALA A 276 2.45 5.86 -19.65
C ALA A 276 3.12 7.04 -20.38
N ALA A 277 4.10 7.68 -19.73
CA ALA A 277 4.88 8.74 -20.38
C ALA A 277 5.67 8.17 -21.57
N LEU A 278 6.28 7.00 -21.42
CA LEU A 278 6.96 6.32 -22.53
C LEU A 278 5.97 5.96 -23.64
N CYS A 279 4.76 5.48 -23.29
CA CYS A 279 3.71 5.23 -24.29
C CYS A 279 3.40 6.48 -25.11
N ALA A 280 3.31 7.63 -24.44
CA ALA A 280 3.05 8.90 -25.14
C ALA A 280 4.25 9.30 -26.02
N GLN A 281 5.46 9.15 -25.51
CA GLN A 281 6.70 9.48 -26.23
C GLN A 281 6.84 8.64 -27.51
N TYR A 282 6.63 7.33 -27.41
CA TYR A 282 6.81 6.40 -28.52
C TYR A 282 5.53 6.18 -29.34
N LYS A 283 4.43 6.81 -28.93
CA LYS A 283 3.10 6.66 -29.58
C LYS A 283 2.69 5.18 -29.66
N CYS A 284 2.94 4.45 -28.59
CA CYS A 284 2.74 3.01 -28.51
C CYS A 284 1.76 2.65 -27.38
N LEU A 285 1.45 1.38 -27.21
CA LEU A 285 0.52 0.86 -26.21
C LEU A 285 1.29 0.27 -25.01
N PRO A 286 0.66 0.11 -23.84
CA PRO A 286 1.34 -0.46 -22.68
C PRO A 286 2.05 -1.79 -22.94
N ARG A 287 1.43 -2.70 -23.71
CA ARG A 287 2.07 -3.99 -24.01
C ARG A 287 3.34 -3.82 -24.85
N ASP A 288 3.41 -2.78 -25.69
CA ASP A 288 4.61 -2.50 -26.50
C ASP A 288 5.78 -2.07 -25.60
N ILE A 289 5.49 -1.39 -24.46
CA ILE A 289 6.53 -1.08 -23.47
C ILE A 289 7.14 -2.38 -22.92
N TYR A 290 6.30 -3.37 -22.59
CA TYR A 290 6.80 -4.67 -22.16
C TYR A 290 7.68 -5.30 -23.22
N GLN A 291 7.28 -5.23 -24.49
CA GLN A 291 7.97 -5.90 -25.57
C GLN A 291 9.31 -5.26 -25.96
N SER A 292 9.42 -3.92 -25.79
CA SER A 292 10.53 -3.19 -26.43
C SER A 292 11.22 -2.16 -25.54
N HIS A 293 10.65 -1.75 -24.42
CA HIS A 293 11.14 -0.59 -23.67
C HIS A 293 11.34 -0.85 -22.16
N ILE A 294 11.34 -2.12 -21.73
CA ILE A 294 11.54 -2.42 -20.29
C ILE A 294 12.90 -1.92 -19.78
N PRO A 295 14.04 -2.12 -20.48
CA PRO A 295 15.29 -1.60 -19.94
C PRO A 295 15.32 -0.08 -19.78
N GLU A 296 14.65 0.64 -20.68
CA GLU A 296 14.55 2.10 -20.57
C GLU A 296 13.66 2.50 -19.39
N LEU A 297 12.50 1.86 -19.23
CA LEU A 297 11.59 2.10 -18.12
C LEU A 297 12.31 1.86 -16.78
N GLN A 298 13.02 0.75 -16.66
CA GLN A 298 13.79 0.42 -15.46
C GLN A 298 14.88 1.47 -15.19
N THR A 299 15.56 1.91 -16.24
CA THR A 299 16.61 2.94 -16.11
C THR A 299 16.02 4.25 -15.58
N LEU A 300 14.89 4.69 -16.13
CA LEU A 300 14.23 5.92 -15.66
C LEU A 300 13.80 5.80 -14.20
N LEU A 301 13.23 4.67 -13.82
CA LEU A 301 12.80 4.44 -12.43
C LEU A 301 14.00 4.45 -11.47
N LEU A 302 15.09 3.78 -11.85
CA LEU A 302 16.32 3.78 -11.03
C LEU A 302 16.92 5.19 -10.93
N ASP A 303 16.92 5.97 -12.02
CA ASP A 303 17.40 7.35 -12.03
C ASP A 303 16.56 8.25 -11.12
N ASP A 304 15.26 7.98 -11.03
CA ASP A 304 14.35 8.68 -10.13
C ASP A 304 14.46 8.20 -8.67
N GLY A 305 15.34 7.24 -8.39
CA GLY A 305 15.58 6.75 -7.03
C GLY A 305 14.69 5.60 -6.60
N CYS A 306 13.98 4.96 -7.52
CA CYS A 306 13.20 3.77 -7.19
C CYS A 306 14.10 2.57 -6.89
N LEU A 307 13.71 1.76 -5.92
CA LEU A 307 14.32 0.45 -5.72
C LEU A 307 13.65 -0.56 -6.66
N LEU A 308 14.46 -1.28 -7.43
CA LEU A 308 14.00 -2.39 -8.26
C LEU A 308 14.77 -3.64 -7.82
N PRO A 309 14.15 -4.60 -7.13
CA PRO A 309 14.87 -5.77 -6.63
C PRO A 309 15.60 -6.51 -7.73
N GLY A 310 16.86 -6.81 -7.49
CA GLY A 310 17.73 -7.50 -8.45
C GLY A 310 18.35 -6.60 -9.51
N LEU A 311 18.02 -5.29 -9.52
CA LEU A 311 18.56 -4.36 -10.51
C LEU A 311 19.31 -3.23 -9.82
N THR A 312 20.39 -2.80 -10.45
CA THR A 312 21.21 -1.69 -9.96
C THR A 312 21.35 -0.63 -11.05
N ARG A 313 21.44 0.61 -10.63
CA ARG A 313 21.70 1.69 -11.56
C ARG A 313 23.06 1.49 -12.23
N PRO A 314 23.13 1.50 -13.57
CA PRO A 314 24.42 1.39 -14.23
C PRO A 314 25.30 2.61 -13.88
N PRO A 315 26.60 2.40 -13.68
CA PRO A 315 27.50 3.51 -13.39
C PRO A 315 27.56 4.48 -14.57
N ARG A 316 27.51 5.78 -14.27
CA ARG A 316 27.56 6.83 -15.28
C ARG A 316 28.65 7.83 -14.96
N GLY A 317 29.29 8.36 -16.00
CA GLY A 317 30.25 9.44 -15.90
C GLY A 317 31.62 9.01 -15.41
N VAL A 318 32.33 9.97 -14.86
CA VAL A 318 33.75 9.85 -14.52
C VAL A 318 34.02 8.72 -13.52
N PHE A 319 33.05 8.43 -12.66
CA PHE A 319 33.24 7.43 -11.60
C PHE A 319 33.26 5.99 -12.11
N SER A 320 32.92 5.76 -13.37
CA SER A 320 32.95 4.42 -13.93
C SER A 320 34.36 3.85 -14.09
N THR A 321 35.38 4.72 -14.08
CA THR A 321 36.75 4.30 -14.34
C THR A 321 37.79 4.72 -13.30
N SER A 322 37.34 5.43 -12.24
CA SER A 322 38.32 6.05 -11.32
C SER A 322 38.53 5.29 -10.00
N PHE A 323 37.88 4.16 -9.83
CA PHE A 323 38.04 3.36 -8.61
C PHE A 323 38.62 1.98 -8.94
N SER A 324 39.44 1.44 -8.05
CA SER A 324 39.97 0.10 -8.17
C SER A 324 38.81 -0.94 -8.10
N GLU A 325 39.07 -2.16 -8.52
CA GLU A 325 38.08 -3.23 -8.45
C GLU A 325 37.57 -3.46 -7.02
N ALA A 326 38.46 -3.35 -6.03
CA ALA A 326 38.08 -3.53 -4.64
C ALA A 326 37.13 -2.41 -4.17
N GLU A 327 37.45 -1.16 -4.52
CA GLU A 327 36.61 -0.01 -4.22
C GLU A 327 35.25 -0.11 -4.94
N ASN A 328 35.26 -0.56 -6.18
CA ASN A 328 34.03 -0.81 -6.93
C ASN A 328 33.18 -1.91 -6.29
N ALA A 329 33.80 -2.96 -5.79
CA ALA A 329 33.09 -4.04 -5.12
C ALA A 329 32.39 -3.58 -3.85
N VAL A 330 33.04 -2.67 -3.09
CA VAL A 330 32.45 -2.10 -1.88
C VAL A 330 31.31 -1.13 -2.23
N LEU A 331 31.52 -0.26 -3.22
CA LEU A 331 30.53 0.77 -3.61
C LEU A 331 29.39 0.21 -4.45
N ARG A 332 29.61 -0.91 -5.09
CA ARG A 332 28.66 -1.50 -6.06
C ARG A 332 28.34 -2.96 -5.72
N ASN A 333 28.03 -3.19 -4.48
CA ASN A 333 27.66 -4.54 -4.01
C ASN A 333 26.28 -4.98 -4.53
N GLY A 334 25.60 -4.16 -5.32
CA GLY A 334 24.28 -4.44 -5.84
C GLY A 334 23.13 -3.86 -4.98
N TRP A 335 23.47 -3.21 -3.88
CA TRP A 335 22.47 -2.65 -2.98
C TRP A 335 22.61 -1.14 -2.92
N GLU A 336 21.65 -0.44 -3.47
CA GLU A 336 21.57 1.03 -3.38
C GLU A 336 20.98 1.50 -2.05
N ARG A 337 20.36 0.60 -1.31
CA ARG A 337 19.69 0.89 -0.02
C ARG A 337 19.90 -0.29 0.93
N PRO A 338 19.81 -0.06 2.24
CA PRO A 338 19.84 -1.15 3.20
C PRO A 338 18.80 -2.21 2.86
N HIS A 339 19.20 -3.46 2.97
CA HIS A 339 18.36 -4.61 2.61
C HIS A 339 18.31 -5.58 3.78
N GLY A 340 17.10 -5.95 4.17
CA GLY A 340 16.91 -6.89 5.26
C GLY A 340 17.43 -6.32 6.58
N ASP A 341 18.13 -7.16 7.32
CA ASP A 341 18.66 -6.80 8.65
C ASP A 341 20.07 -6.22 8.60
N ASP A 342 20.56 -5.87 7.42
CA ASP A 342 21.89 -5.26 7.27
C ASP A 342 21.76 -3.76 6.99
N PRO A 343 21.69 -2.94 8.05
CA PRO A 343 21.44 -1.50 7.87
C PRO A 343 22.66 -0.73 7.35
N ASN A 344 23.85 -1.35 7.30
CA ASN A 344 25.10 -0.61 7.11
C ASN A 344 25.72 -0.79 5.73
N ARG A 345 25.10 -1.54 4.85
CA ARG A 345 25.69 -1.84 3.55
C ARG A 345 25.79 -0.68 2.59
N ILE A 346 25.09 0.40 2.88
CA ILE A 346 25.15 1.63 2.07
C ILE A 346 25.99 2.70 2.76
N LEU A 347 26.24 2.53 4.05
CA LEU A 347 27.08 3.51 4.76
C LEU A 347 28.55 3.22 4.42
N MET A 348 29.15 4.16 3.73
CA MET A 348 30.59 4.13 3.55
C MET A 348 31.24 4.20 4.93
N PRO A 349 32.15 3.31 5.28
CA PRO A 349 32.87 3.45 6.53
C PRO A 349 33.53 4.84 6.57
N GLU A 350 33.48 5.47 7.72
CA GLU A 350 34.08 6.80 7.93
C GLU A 350 35.56 6.82 7.47
N ASP A 351 36.21 5.70 7.52
CA ASP A 351 37.63 5.55 7.19
C ASP A 351 37.88 5.12 5.73
N SER A 352 36.90 5.02 4.88
CA SER A 352 37.07 4.43 3.54
C SER A 352 37.61 5.37 2.48
N GLY A 353 38.10 6.59 2.89
CA GLY A 353 38.71 7.53 1.95
C GLY A 353 37.79 8.05 0.82
N UNK A 354 36.80 7.55 0.90
CA UNK A 354 35.85 7.98 -0.07
C UNK A 354 35.34 9.38 0.13
N UNK A 355 35.54 9.65 0.97
CA UNK A 355 35.27 10.98 1.30
C UNK A 355 36.20 11.89 0.62
N UNK A 356 37.03 11.36 0.43
CA UNK A 356 38.05 12.04 -0.26
C UNK A 356 37.74 12.32 -1.70
N UNK A 357 37.11 11.62 -2.02
CA UNK A 357 36.74 11.86 -3.35
C UNK A 357 35.72 12.92 -3.52
N UNK A 358 35.20 12.94 -2.70
CA UNK A 358 34.22 13.93 -2.70
C UNK A 358 34.73 15.28 -2.31
N UNK A 359 35.54 15.19 -1.90
CA UNK A 359 36.10 16.37 -1.50
C UNK A 359 36.92 17.05 -2.54
N ARG A 360 37.19 16.44 -3.47
CA ARG A 360 38.03 17.12 -4.48
C ARG A 360 37.18 17.66 -5.66
N GLY A 361 36.14 18.37 -5.38
CA GLY A 361 35.49 19.26 -6.35
C GLY A 361 34.53 18.65 -7.37
N TYR A 362 34.07 17.46 -7.14
CA TYR A 362 33.01 16.87 -7.94
C TYR A 362 31.75 16.71 -7.08
N ALA A 363 30.69 17.42 -7.48
CA ALA A 363 29.40 17.24 -6.83
C ALA A 363 28.90 15.83 -7.13
N CYS A 364 29.04 14.96 -6.17
CA CYS A 364 28.21 13.76 -6.15
C CYS A 364 26.78 14.24 -5.94
N VAL A 365 25.97 14.15 -6.99
CA VAL A 365 24.53 14.33 -6.81
C VAL A 365 24.04 13.08 -6.10
N TRP A 366 24.13 13.11 -4.78
CA TRP A 366 23.45 12.16 -3.96
C TRP A 366 21.97 12.50 -4.04
N HIS A 367 21.22 11.66 -4.68
CA HIS A 367 19.79 11.63 -4.41
C HIS A 367 19.63 10.99 -3.04
N SER A 368 20.04 11.73 -2.02
CA SER A 368 19.73 11.35 -0.65
C SER A 368 18.27 11.66 -0.41
N ILE A 369 17.45 10.64 -0.40
CA ILE A 369 16.24 10.71 0.40
C ILE A 369 16.75 10.96 1.83
N PRO A 370 16.37 12.05 2.48
CA PRO A 370 16.82 12.28 3.84
C PRO A 370 16.32 11.14 4.70
N ILE A 371 17.21 10.23 5.06
CA ILE A 371 16.98 9.37 6.20
C ILE A 371 17.10 10.33 7.38
N PHE A 372 15.96 10.71 7.94
CA PHE A 372 15.94 11.48 9.16
C PHE A 372 16.51 10.57 10.26
N HIS A 373 17.82 10.59 10.41
CA HIS A 373 18.43 10.21 11.68
C HIS A 373 18.07 11.28 12.67
N VAL A 374 17.03 11.04 13.45
CA VAL A 374 16.82 11.81 14.66
C VAL A 374 17.94 11.36 15.62
N LYS A 375 19.07 12.07 15.59
CA LYS A 375 20.04 11.98 16.69
C LYS A 375 19.28 12.39 17.95
N ALA A 376 19.08 11.45 18.82
CA ALA A 376 18.56 11.76 20.14
C ALA A 376 19.55 12.73 20.81
N SER A 377 19.09 13.95 21.02
CA SER A 377 19.86 14.95 21.77
C SER A 377 20.17 14.39 23.18
N PRO A 378 21.39 14.59 23.70
CA PRO A 378 21.71 14.17 25.08
C PRO A 378 20.81 14.80 26.15
N HIS A 379 20.03 15.83 25.80
CA HIS A 379 19.12 16.50 26.72
C HIS A 379 17.71 15.89 26.77
N ALA A 380 17.47 14.79 26.05
CA ALA A 380 16.13 14.17 25.97
C ALA A 380 15.72 13.39 27.24
N LYS A 381 16.55 13.39 28.31
CA LYS A 381 16.18 12.71 29.56
C LYS A 381 15.16 13.47 30.41
N LYS A 382 14.71 14.66 29.98
CA LYS A 382 13.76 15.46 30.79
C LYS A 382 12.42 15.73 30.11
N ALA A 383 12.19 15.20 28.92
CA ALA A 383 10.94 15.45 28.21
C ALA A 383 10.11 14.16 28.07
N ARG A 384 9.78 13.55 29.23
CA ARG A 384 8.85 12.42 29.25
C ARG A 384 7.37 12.87 29.29
N ARG A 385 7.10 14.08 28.85
CA ARG A 385 5.72 14.59 28.77
C ARG A 385 5.53 15.53 27.58
N LEU A 386 5.49 14.96 26.41
CA LEU A 386 4.84 15.60 25.25
C LEU A 386 4.76 14.54 24.13
N ARG A 387 3.71 13.74 24.20
CA ARG A 387 3.39 12.80 23.12
C ARG A 387 2.19 13.35 22.35
N SER A 388 2.49 14.16 21.38
CA SER A 388 1.60 14.33 20.23
C SER A 388 2.46 14.50 19.00
N ALA A 389 2.75 13.40 18.35
CA ALA A 389 3.37 13.47 17.02
C ALA A 389 2.25 13.77 16.03
N ARG A 390 2.04 15.05 15.73
CA ARG A 390 1.19 15.43 14.58
C ARG A 390 1.97 15.12 13.32
N ILE A 391 1.51 14.15 12.54
CA ILE A 391 1.93 14.01 11.15
C ILE A 391 1.00 14.91 10.34
N SER A 392 1.44 16.12 10.07
CA SER A 392 0.73 17.02 9.16
C SER A 392 1.31 16.83 7.76
N ILE A 393 0.52 16.27 6.86
CA ILE A 393 0.89 16.25 5.45
C ILE A 393 0.48 17.61 4.88
N TRP A 394 1.47 18.46 4.64
CA TRP A 394 1.25 19.72 3.93
C TRP A 394 1.34 19.46 2.43
N MET A 395 0.24 19.60 1.73
CA MET A 395 0.28 19.74 0.28
C MET A 395 0.51 21.20 -0.06
N ASN A 396 1.69 21.49 -0.55
CA ASN A 396 2.01 22.83 -1.05
C ASN A 396 1.33 23.02 -2.41
N ARG A 397 0.43 24.01 -2.48
CA ARG A 397 -0.09 24.49 -3.76
C ARG A 397 0.91 25.46 -4.36
N ARG A 398 1.46 25.15 -5.49
CA ARG A 398 1.87 26.08 -6.53
C ARG A 398 1.54 25.48 -7.88
#